data_00796bd56cbac8a5fc024f90d2ae1f79
#
_entry.id   00796bd56cbac8a5fc024f90d2ae1f79
#
_cell.length_a   1.000
_cell.length_b   1.000
_cell.length_c   1.000
_cell.angle_alpha   90.00
_cell.angle_beta   90.00
_cell.angle_gamma   90.00
#
_symmetry.space_group_name_H-M   'P 1'
#
loop_
_entity.id
_entity.type
_entity.pdbx_description
1 polymer ?
#
loop_
_entity_poly.entity_id
_entity_poly.type
_entity_poly.pdbx_seq_one_letter_code
_entity_poly.pdbx_strand_id
1 'polypeptide(L)'
;MKNLFEKLNYKGNKRIALLNSEDRFINDISIEFNDLTIDREIDPRFPYDFILVFAKKIADVEKYTPVALHNLLCDGVLWFCYPKKSSKKFKSDLDRDHGWKILNDSGYYGIRLVSIDEDWSALRFRYVKFIKSVSGRFPR
;
A
#
# COMPACT_ATOMS: atom_id res chain seq x y z
N MET A 1 -12.70 -2.20 -10.22
CA MET A 1 -11.79 -2.80 -9.23
C MET A 1 -10.86 -3.88 -9.79
N LYS A 2 -11.33 -4.76 -10.68
CA LYS A 2 -10.44 -5.78 -11.26
C LYS A 2 -9.24 -5.20 -11.96
N ASN A 3 -9.44 -4.20 -12.82
CA ASN A 3 -8.34 -3.56 -13.55
C ASN A 3 -7.34 -2.89 -12.59
N LEU A 4 -7.84 -2.27 -11.53
CA LEU A 4 -6.98 -1.68 -10.51
C LEU A 4 -6.15 -2.76 -9.82
N PHE A 5 -6.76 -3.86 -9.41
CA PHE A 5 -6.07 -4.94 -8.72
C PHE A 5 -5.00 -5.62 -9.58
N GLU A 6 -5.22 -5.71 -10.88
CA GLU A 6 -4.17 -6.17 -11.81
C GLU A 6 -2.97 -5.23 -11.78
N LYS A 7 -3.20 -3.92 -11.81
CA LYS A 7 -2.14 -2.91 -11.72
C LYS A 7 -1.42 -2.96 -10.38
N LEU A 8 -2.12 -3.32 -9.32
CA LEU A 8 -1.55 -3.46 -7.98
C LEU A 8 -0.82 -4.80 -7.78
N ASN A 9 -0.72 -5.60 -8.83
CA ASN A 9 -0.04 -6.91 -8.78
C ASN A 9 -0.71 -7.93 -7.86
N TYR A 10 -2.05 -7.88 -7.80
CA TYR A 10 -2.85 -8.90 -7.12
C TYR A 10 -2.83 -10.19 -7.94
N LYS A 11 -2.48 -11.31 -7.31
CA LYS A 11 -2.28 -12.60 -7.97
C LYS A 11 -3.29 -13.66 -7.52
N GLY A 12 -4.51 -13.26 -7.17
CA GLY A 12 -5.51 -14.22 -6.72
C GLY A 12 -5.30 -14.68 -5.29
N ASN A 13 -4.63 -13.88 -4.48
CA ASN A 13 -4.47 -14.15 -3.05
C ASN A 13 -5.83 -14.33 -2.39
N LYS A 14 -5.96 -15.31 -1.52
CA LYS A 14 -7.25 -15.59 -0.86
C LYS A 14 -7.49 -14.72 0.36
N ARG A 15 -6.44 -14.11 0.90
CA ARG A 15 -6.50 -13.24 2.06
C ARG A 15 -5.53 -12.09 1.88
N ILE A 16 -6.01 -10.88 2.13
CA ILE A 16 -5.21 -9.65 2.06
C ILE A 16 -5.45 -8.82 3.31
N ALA A 17 -4.54 -7.90 3.59
CA ALA A 17 -4.75 -6.87 4.60
C ALA A 17 -5.02 -5.53 3.92
N LEU A 18 -6.02 -4.82 4.42
CA LEU A 18 -6.42 -3.51 3.93
C LEU A 18 -6.56 -2.59 5.13
N LEU A 19 -5.51 -1.83 5.42
CA LEU A 19 -5.39 -1.08 6.66
C LEU A 19 -5.80 0.37 6.47
N ASN A 20 -6.57 0.89 7.42
CA ASN A 20 -6.94 2.30 7.52
C ASN A 20 -7.73 2.82 6.32
N SER A 21 -8.46 1.95 5.63
CA SER A 21 -9.25 2.35 4.45
C SER A 21 -10.64 2.82 4.83
N GLU A 22 -11.27 3.56 3.92
CA GLU A 22 -12.69 3.86 4.00
C GLU A 22 -13.51 2.61 3.70
N ASP A 23 -14.71 2.51 4.29
CA ASP A 23 -15.59 1.35 4.11
C ASP A 23 -15.96 1.13 2.63
N ARG A 24 -16.05 2.18 1.84
CA ARG A 24 -16.40 2.06 0.41
C ARG A 24 -15.40 1.21 -0.37
N PHE A 25 -14.11 1.29 -0.07
CA PHE A 25 -13.10 0.47 -0.73
C PHE A 25 -13.28 -1.01 -0.40
N ILE A 26 -13.56 -1.30 0.86
CA ILE A 26 -13.79 -2.69 1.30
C ILE A 26 -15.03 -3.25 0.65
N ASN A 27 -16.10 -2.48 0.59
CA ASN A 27 -17.35 -2.90 -0.03
C ASN A 27 -17.18 -3.16 -1.53
N ASP A 28 -16.50 -2.25 -2.24
CA ASP A 28 -16.26 -2.39 -3.67
C ASP A 28 -15.42 -3.63 -3.99
N ILE A 29 -14.37 -3.87 -3.19
CA ILE A 29 -13.51 -5.04 -3.36
C ILE A 29 -14.28 -6.32 -3.07
N SER A 30 -15.08 -6.34 -2.01
CA SER A 30 -15.87 -7.51 -1.62
C SER A 30 -16.91 -7.89 -2.66
N ILE A 31 -17.48 -6.93 -3.36
CA ILE A 31 -18.44 -7.19 -4.44
C ILE A 31 -17.75 -7.91 -5.61
N GLU A 32 -16.56 -7.48 -6.00
CA GLU A 32 -15.85 -8.07 -7.14
C GLU A 32 -15.09 -9.35 -6.81
N PHE A 33 -14.62 -9.49 -5.57
CA PHE A 33 -13.83 -10.63 -5.12
C PHE A 33 -14.52 -11.27 -3.92
N ASN A 34 -15.65 -11.91 -4.16
CA ASN A 34 -16.50 -12.46 -3.09
C ASN A 34 -15.86 -13.60 -2.31
N ASP A 35 -14.84 -14.25 -2.87
CA ASP A 35 -14.08 -15.30 -2.18
C ASP A 35 -12.87 -14.78 -1.41
N LEU A 36 -12.63 -13.47 -1.47
CA LEU A 36 -11.46 -12.84 -0.83
C LEU A 36 -11.75 -12.51 0.63
N THR A 37 -10.88 -12.94 1.52
CA THR A 37 -10.90 -12.52 2.91
C THR A 37 -10.08 -11.22 3.04
N ILE A 38 -10.72 -10.18 3.57
CA ILE A 38 -10.07 -8.88 3.78
C ILE A 38 -9.94 -8.63 5.28
N ASP A 39 -8.70 -8.59 5.76
CA ASP A 39 -8.44 -8.20 7.15
C ASP A 39 -8.23 -6.69 7.20
N ARG A 40 -9.03 -6.02 8.01
CA ARG A 40 -8.95 -4.57 8.22
C ARG A 40 -7.85 -4.19 9.20
N GLU A 41 -7.36 -5.18 9.93
CA GLU A 41 -6.22 -5.08 10.84
C GLU A 41 -5.32 -6.29 10.61
N ILE A 42 -4.02 -6.14 10.89
CA ILE A 42 -3.11 -7.27 10.81
C ILE A 42 -3.47 -8.30 11.88
N ASP A 43 -3.73 -9.52 11.44
CA ASP A 43 -3.81 -10.66 12.34
C ASP A 43 -2.38 -11.21 12.53
N PRO A 44 -1.80 -11.10 13.73
CA PRO A 44 -0.40 -11.50 13.93
C PRO A 44 -0.13 -12.99 13.71
N ARG A 45 -1.18 -13.79 13.60
CA ARG A 45 -1.06 -15.24 13.33
C ARG A 45 -0.89 -15.56 11.84
N PHE A 46 -1.14 -14.58 10.95
CA PHE A 46 -1.12 -14.82 9.51
C PHE A 46 -0.04 -14.01 8.83
N PRO A 47 0.76 -14.64 7.95
CA PRO A 47 1.64 -13.90 7.06
C PRO A 47 0.84 -13.41 5.85
N TYR A 48 1.11 -12.20 5.40
CA TYR A 48 0.44 -11.60 4.24
C TYR A 48 1.42 -11.43 3.10
N ASP A 49 0.99 -11.77 1.90
CA ASP A 49 1.75 -11.49 0.68
C ASP A 49 1.14 -10.34 -0.14
N PHE A 50 0.07 -9.72 0.39
CA PHE A 50 -0.54 -8.55 -0.22
C PHE A 50 -1.13 -7.65 0.87
N ILE A 51 -0.56 -6.46 1.03
CA ILE A 51 -1.00 -5.48 2.04
C ILE A 51 -1.18 -4.12 1.37
N LEU A 52 -2.35 -3.52 1.56
CA LEU A 52 -2.64 -2.13 1.21
C LEU A 52 -2.80 -1.32 2.50
N VAL A 53 -2.07 -0.22 2.61
CA VAL A 53 -2.19 0.70 3.74
C VAL A 53 -2.64 2.06 3.21
N PHE A 54 -3.73 2.59 3.75
CA PHE A 54 -4.18 3.94 3.44
C PHE A 54 -3.61 4.92 4.46
N ALA A 55 -2.92 5.94 3.98
CA ALA A 55 -2.29 6.95 4.82
C ALA A 55 -2.66 8.33 4.31
N LYS A 56 -3.27 9.17 5.13
CA LYS A 56 -3.61 10.56 4.78
C LYS A 56 -2.49 11.52 5.13
N LYS A 57 -1.56 11.10 5.98
CA LYS A 57 -0.47 11.96 6.47
C LYS A 57 0.72 11.12 6.92
N ILE A 58 1.85 11.78 7.11
CA ILE A 58 3.11 11.14 7.54
C ILE A 58 2.92 10.35 8.85
N ALA A 59 2.14 10.88 9.78
CA ALA A 59 1.87 10.19 11.04
C ALA A 59 1.22 8.81 10.83
N ASP A 60 0.37 8.67 9.81
CA ASP A 60 -0.23 7.38 9.47
C ASP A 60 0.83 6.41 8.93
N VAL A 61 1.74 6.89 8.10
CA VAL A 61 2.84 6.07 7.58
C VAL A 61 3.69 5.55 8.73
N GLU A 62 4.01 6.42 9.68
CA GLU A 62 4.80 6.04 10.85
C GLU A 62 4.09 5.03 11.74
N LYS A 63 2.78 5.18 11.88
CA LYS A 63 1.96 4.27 12.69
C LYS A 63 1.85 2.88 12.07
N TYR A 64 1.57 2.81 10.78
CA TYR A 64 1.22 1.54 10.13
C TYR A 64 2.41 0.78 9.55
N THR A 65 3.54 1.42 9.30
CA THR A 65 4.71 0.74 8.73
C THR A 65 5.19 -0.43 9.59
N PRO A 66 5.44 -0.28 10.91
CA PRO A 66 5.88 -1.41 11.71
C PRO A 66 4.87 -2.55 11.72
N VAL A 67 3.59 -2.22 11.77
CA VAL A 67 2.51 -3.21 11.80
C VAL A 67 2.48 -4.01 10.51
N ALA A 68 2.55 -3.32 9.37
CA ALA A 68 2.53 -3.97 8.07
C ALA A 68 3.77 -4.83 7.83
N LEU A 69 4.95 -4.31 8.13
CA LEU A 69 6.20 -5.02 7.88
C LEU A 69 6.36 -6.26 8.75
N HIS A 70 5.79 -6.27 9.95
CA HIS A 70 5.90 -7.39 10.87
C HIS A 70 5.35 -8.70 10.27
N ASN A 71 4.25 -8.60 9.53
CA ASN A 71 3.57 -9.78 8.97
C ASN A 71 3.66 -9.88 7.46
N LEU A 72 4.42 -9.01 6.80
CA LEU A 72 4.63 -9.08 5.37
C LEU A 72 5.57 -10.24 5.03
N LEU A 73 5.13 -11.13 4.15
CA LEU A 73 5.96 -12.23 3.66
C LEU A 73 7.17 -11.68 2.88
N CYS A 74 8.20 -12.51 2.78
CA CYS A 74 9.39 -12.20 2.00
C CYS A 74 9.00 -11.83 0.57
N ASP A 75 9.37 -10.61 0.14
CA ASP A 75 8.97 -10.03 -1.14
C ASP A 75 7.47 -9.95 -1.38
N GLY A 76 6.68 -9.86 -0.31
CA GLY A 76 5.24 -9.62 -0.42
C GLY A 76 4.94 -8.25 -1.04
N VAL A 77 3.75 -8.14 -1.62
CA VAL A 77 3.30 -6.90 -2.27
C VAL A 77 2.79 -5.92 -1.22
N LEU A 78 3.43 -4.75 -1.14
CA LEU A 78 3.09 -3.70 -0.19
C LEU A 78 2.85 -2.39 -0.92
N TRP A 79 1.66 -1.83 -0.70
CA TRP A 79 1.26 -0.54 -1.24
C TRP A 79 0.86 0.41 -0.13
N PHE A 80 1.31 1.66 -0.23
CA PHE A 80 0.76 2.76 0.56
C PHE A 80 -0.07 3.64 -0.36
N CYS A 81 -1.35 3.78 -0.02
CA CYS A 81 -2.29 4.62 -0.74
C CYS A 81 -2.39 5.96 -0.02
N TYR A 82 -2.21 7.05 -0.74
CA TYR A 82 -2.19 8.38 -0.15
C TYR A 82 -2.95 9.36 -1.03
N PRO A 83 -3.43 10.50 -0.46
CA PRO A 83 -4.19 11.47 -1.25
C PRO A 83 -3.34 12.17 -2.29
N LYS A 84 -3.88 12.32 -3.48
CA LYS A 84 -3.26 13.14 -4.52
C LYS A 84 -3.25 14.60 -4.10
N LYS A 85 -2.23 15.34 -4.51
CA LYS A 85 -2.18 16.79 -4.30
C LYS A 85 -3.34 17.52 -4.95
N SER A 86 -3.85 16.97 -6.06
CA SER A 86 -5.01 17.51 -6.77
C SER A 86 -6.34 17.21 -6.10
N SER A 87 -6.37 16.37 -5.06
CA SER A 87 -7.61 16.04 -4.36
C SER A 87 -8.23 17.29 -3.73
N LYS A 88 -9.53 17.44 -3.93
CA LYS A 88 -10.32 18.49 -3.27
C LYS A 88 -10.87 18.06 -1.93
N LYS A 89 -10.90 16.75 -1.68
CA LYS A 89 -11.41 16.17 -0.43
C LYS A 89 -10.39 16.10 0.68
N PHE A 90 -9.13 15.82 0.34
CA PHE A 90 -8.12 15.50 1.31
C PHE A 90 -6.89 16.39 1.13
N LYS A 91 -6.37 16.90 2.23
CA LYS A 91 -5.06 17.55 2.29
C LYS A 91 -4.10 16.59 2.96
N SER A 92 -2.86 16.55 2.47
CA SER A 92 -1.85 15.64 2.97
C SER A 92 -0.47 16.27 2.93
N ASP A 93 0.36 15.90 3.88
CA ASP A 93 1.79 16.21 3.88
C ASP A 93 2.61 15.14 3.14
N LEU A 94 1.92 14.15 2.57
CA LEU A 94 2.54 13.11 1.75
C LEU A 94 2.51 13.47 0.28
N ASP A 95 3.55 13.09 -0.44
CA ASP A 95 3.56 13.01 -1.90
C ASP A 95 4.48 11.86 -2.32
N ARG A 96 4.69 11.70 -3.62
CA ARG A 96 5.51 10.60 -4.12
C ARG A 96 6.90 10.56 -3.50
N ASP A 97 7.49 11.71 -3.18
CA ASP A 97 8.88 11.84 -2.76
C ASP A 97 9.06 12.20 -1.28
N HIS A 98 7.98 12.47 -0.56
CA HIS A 98 8.04 12.96 0.82
C HIS A 98 7.14 12.16 1.77
N GLY A 99 7.68 11.84 2.94
CA GLY A 99 6.93 11.20 4.02
C GLY A 99 7.21 9.70 4.20
N TRP A 100 8.19 9.17 3.49
CA TRP A 100 8.48 7.73 3.46
C TRP A 100 9.74 7.32 4.23
N LYS A 101 10.23 8.21 5.10
CA LYS A 101 11.50 7.99 5.80
C LYS A 101 11.50 6.69 6.60
N ILE A 102 10.42 6.38 7.32
CA ILE A 102 10.38 5.16 8.13
C ILE A 102 10.49 3.90 7.27
N LEU A 103 9.88 3.91 6.08
CA LEU A 103 10.02 2.80 5.13
C LEU A 103 11.45 2.71 4.58
N ASN A 104 12.03 3.85 4.20
CA ASN A 104 13.39 3.88 3.68
C ASN A 104 14.40 3.42 4.75
N ASP A 105 14.22 3.84 5.99
CA ASP A 105 15.06 3.40 7.11
C ASP A 105 14.95 1.89 7.36
N SER A 106 13.82 1.30 6.98
CA SER A 106 13.60 -0.14 7.08
C SER A 106 14.05 -0.91 5.84
N GLY A 107 14.63 -0.23 4.86
CA GLY A 107 15.14 -0.83 3.63
C GLY A 107 14.11 -0.98 2.52
N TYR A 108 12.95 -0.34 2.64
CA TYR A 108 11.88 -0.39 1.63
C TYR A 108 11.84 0.91 0.84
N TYR A 109 11.72 0.79 -0.47
CA TYR A 109 11.73 1.93 -1.38
C TYR A 109 10.59 1.86 -2.37
N GLY A 110 10.06 3.04 -2.72
CA GLY A 110 8.97 3.15 -3.68
C GLY A 110 9.46 2.84 -5.10
N ILE A 111 8.80 1.90 -5.77
CA ILE A 111 9.20 1.43 -7.09
C ILE A 111 8.16 1.64 -8.17
N ARG A 112 6.91 1.88 -7.81
CA ARG A 112 5.83 2.04 -8.79
C ARG A 112 4.70 2.88 -8.23
N LEU A 113 4.19 3.79 -9.05
CA LEU A 113 3.07 4.65 -8.72
C LEU A 113 1.88 4.29 -9.60
N VAL A 114 0.72 4.09 -8.98
CA VAL A 114 -0.54 3.78 -9.67
C VAL A 114 -1.62 4.74 -9.18
N SER A 115 -2.40 5.28 -10.10
CA SER A 115 -3.57 6.07 -9.76
C SER A 115 -4.73 5.15 -9.38
N ILE A 116 -5.36 5.38 -8.23
CA ILE A 116 -6.55 4.63 -7.82
C ILE A 116 -7.80 5.30 -8.36
N ASP A 117 -7.99 6.57 -8.05
CA ASP A 117 -9.11 7.39 -8.49
C ASP A 117 -8.69 8.87 -8.50
N GLU A 118 -9.65 9.77 -8.54
CA GLU A 118 -9.34 11.21 -8.57
C GLU A 118 -8.70 11.72 -7.27
N ASP A 119 -8.89 11.03 -6.15
CA ASP A 119 -8.40 11.46 -4.85
C ASP A 119 -7.19 10.68 -4.34
N TRP A 120 -6.97 9.46 -4.79
CA TRP A 120 -5.99 8.55 -4.23
C TRP A 120 -4.98 8.05 -5.25
N SER A 121 -3.73 7.96 -4.82
CA SER A 121 -2.64 7.27 -5.53
C SER A 121 -2.13 6.12 -4.66
N ALA A 122 -1.52 5.12 -5.28
CA ALA A 122 -0.86 4.03 -4.59
C ALA A 122 0.61 3.98 -4.99
N LEU A 123 1.48 3.90 -4.00
CA LEU A 123 2.93 3.77 -4.19
C LEU A 123 3.38 2.42 -3.65
N ARG A 124 3.98 1.60 -4.53
CA ARG A 124 4.48 0.28 -4.14
C ARG A 124 5.85 0.40 -3.50
N PHE A 125 6.01 -0.25 -2.36
CA PHE A 125 7.28 -0.37 -1.65
C PHE A 125 7.79 -1.79 -1.72
N ARG A 126 9.09 -1.91 -1.99
CA ARG A 126 9.76 -3.20 -2.06
C ARG A 126 11.07 -3.16 -1.31
N TYR A 127 11.43 -4.27 -0.67
CA TYR A 127 12.70 -4.36 0.05
C TYR A 127 13.87 -4.26 -0.94
N VAL A 128 14.90 -3.52 -0.57
CA VAL A 128 16.02 -3.19 -1.46
C VAL A 128 16.68 -4.42 -2.07
N LYS A 129 16.76 -5.51 -1.33
CA LYS A 129 17.36 -6.78 -1.80
C LYS A 129 16.71 -7.30 -3.09
N PHE A 130 15.42 -7.03 -3.27
CA PHE A 130 14.64 -7.55 -4.40
C PHE A 130 14.52 -6.57 -5.55
N ILE A 131 15.07 -5.37 -5.42
CA ILE A 131 15.01 -4.35 -6.47
C ILE A 131 16.18 -4.57 -7.42
N LYS A 132 15.87 -4.87 -8.69
CA LYS A 132 16.88 -5.28 -9.67
C LYS A 132 17.67 -4.15 -10.27
N SER A 133 17.12 -2.94 -10.30
CA SER A 133 17.82 -1.80 -10.89
C SER A 133 17.69 -0.59 -10.00
N VAL A 134 18.81 0.12 -9.86
CA VAL A 134 18.85 1.41 -9.17
C VAL A 134 18.80 2.48 -10.25
N SER A 135 17.75 3.30 -10.25
CA SER A 135 17.59 4.40 -11.20
C SER A 135 17.73 5.74 -10.48
N GLY A 136 17.78 6.83 -11.25
CA GLY A 136 17.80 8.17 -10.68
C GLY A 136 16.54 8.53 -9.88
N ARG A 137 15.50 7.72 -9.95
CA ARG A 137 14.28 7.88 -9.16
C ARG A 137 14.34 7.17 -7.82
N PHE A 138 15.34 6.41 -7.59
CA PHE A 138 15.60 5.66 -6.38
C PHE A 138 16.51 6.46 -5.45
N PRO A 139 16.28 6.51 -4.12
CA PRO A 139 15.13 6.00 -3.35
C PRO A 139 13.95 7.00 -3.28
N ARG A 140 12.81 6.50 -2.92
CA ARG A 140 11.61 7.30 -2.68
C ARG A 140 11.07 7.11 -1.29
#